data_3757281d96a60a5bd56bf80b926475eb
#
_entry.id   3757281d96a60a5bd56bf80b926475eb
#
_cell.length_a   1.000
_cell.length_b   1.000
_cell.length_c   1.000
_cell.angle_alpha   90.00
_cell.angle_beta   90.00
_cell.angle_gamma   90.00
#
_symmetry.space_group_name_H-M   'P 1'
#
loop_
_entity.id
_entity.type
_entity.pdbx_description
1 polymer ?
#
loop_
_entity_poly.entity_id
_entity_poly.type
_entity_poly.pdbx_seq_one_letter_code
_entity_poly.pdbx_strand_id
1 'polypeptide(L)'
;MSETRPGEILLSARRVSRSFGGLKAVDDVSVAVRQGTVHAVIGTNGAGKSTLINLLCGEIQASQGTVELLGHDVSRWSQPRRAQAGLGRSYQRNTIYAPFTVFENCRLSAQARLQRPWAWFTPASSCATTCAAASHALERTGLAAQAHLIAGTLSHGQKRQLEIAMCLATGPRVLVLDEPLAGMGAEESERMLALLEGLKAEHAILLVEHDMGAVFRVSDEITVMVNGRVIATGAPEEIRANAEVQTAYLGEEGAN
;
A
#
# COMPACT_ATOMS: atom_id res chain seq x y z
N MET A 1 -8.87 22.23 -2.01
CA MET A 1 -8.83 20.75 -2.01
C MET A 1 -10.04 20.30 -2.82
N SER A 2 -9.83 19.68 -3.99
CA SER A 2 -10.94 19.16 -4.81
C SER A 2 -11.56 17.98 -4.05
N GLU A 3 -12.87 18.05 -3.79
CA GLU A 3 -13.63 16.94 -3.22
C GLU A 3 -13.57 15.77 -4.20
N THR A 4 -13.04 14.65 -3.77
CA THR A 4 -12.98 13.42 -4.56
C THR A 4 -14.35 12.77 -4.61
N ARG A 5 -14.77 12.34 -5.78
CA ARG A 5 -16.04 11.63 -5.96
C ARG A 5 -15.85 10.15 -5.64
N PRO A 6 -16.78 9.51 -4.94
CA PRO A 6 -16.77 8.06 -4.77
C PRO A 6 -16.63 7.35 -6.12
N GLY A 7 -15.72 6.36 -6.21
CA GLY A 7 -15.46 5.63 -7.45
C GLY A 7 -14.50 6.29 -8.45
N GLU A 8 -13.98 7.49 -8.16
CA GLU A 8 -12.94 8.13 -8.97
C GLU A 8 -11.65 7.29 -8.95
N ILE A 9 -11.02 7.08 -10.11
CA ILE A 9 -9.73 6.39 -10.19
C ILE A 9 -8.64 7.35 -9.69
N LEU A 10 -7.96 6.97 -8.63
CA LEU A 10 -6.89 7.78 -8.04
C LEU A 10 -5.50 7.28 -8.39
N LEU A 11 -5.34 5.97 -8.70
CA LEU A 11 -4.10 5.40 -9.19
C LEU A 11 -4.43 4.43 -10.32
N SER A 12 -3.72 4.53 -11.44
CA SER A 12 -3.85 3.53 -12.50
C SER A 12 -2.52 3.24 -13.18
N ALA A 13 -2.39 2.01 -13.64
CA ALA A 13 -1.42 1.60 -14.65
C ALA A 13 -2.18 1.22 -15.91
N ARG A 14 -1.69 1.63 -17.07
CA ARG A 14 -2.26 1.27 -18.37
C ARG A 14 -1.18 0.63 -19.23
N ARG A 15 -1.36 -0.68 -19.51
CA ARG A 15 -0.49 -1.47 -20.37
C ARG A 15 1.00 -1.37 -20.00
N VAL A 16 1.27 -1.36 -18.69
CA VAL A 16 2.65 -1.26 -18.21
C VAL A 16 3.39 -2.57 -18.43
N SER A 17 4.64 -2.44 -18.89
CA SER A 17 5.54 -3.59 -19.05
C SER A 17 6.90 -3.28 -18.46
N ARG A 18 7.57 -4.31 -17.92
CA ARG A 18 8.95 -4.24 -17.43
C ARG A 18 9.67 -5.54 -17.64
N SER A 19 10.85 -5.44 -18.23
CA SER A 19 11.76 -6.57 -18.42
C SER A 19 13.06 -6.36 -17.65
N PHE A 20 13.65 -7.45 -17.16
CA PHE A 20 14.98 -7.53 -16.57
C PHE A 20 15.78 -8.54 -17.37
N GLY A 21 16.70 -8.06 -18.20
CA GLY A 21 17.36 -8.90 -19.20
C GLY A 21 16.32 -9.54 -20.14
N GLY A 22 16.32 -10.86 -20.25
CA GLY A 22 15.36 -11.62 -21.06
C GLY A 22 14.02 -11.93 -20.39
N LEU A 23 13.88 -11.66 -19.08
CA LEU A 23 12.68 -11.97 -18.33
C LEU A 23 11.72 -10.79 -18.34
N LYS A 24 10.49 -10.97 -18.85
CA LYS A 24 9.38 -10.03 -18.70
C LYS A 24 8.71 -10.24 -17.34
N ALA A 25 9.07 -9.42 -16.35
CA ALA A 25 8.52 -9.50 -15.00
C ALA A 25 7.09 -8.92 -14.90
N VAL A 26 6.76 -7.96 -15.77
CA VAL A 26 5.40 -7.41 -15.97
C VAL A 26 5.21 -7.23 -17.47
N ASP A 27 4.12 -7.75 -18.03
CA ASP A 27 3.82 -7.77 -19.46
C ASP A 27 2.38 -7.33 -19.72
N ASP A 28 2.22 -6.11 -20.25
CA ASP A 28 0.95 -5.49 -20.66
C ASP A 28 -0.12 -5.42 -19.54
N VAL A 29 0.29 -5.11 -18.31
CA VAL A 29 -0.60 -5.09 -17.15
C VAL A 29 -1.32 -3.75 -17.05
N SER A 30 -2.64 -3.83 -16.83
CA SER A 30 -3.47 -2.67 -16.50
C SER A 30 -4.20 -2.91 -15.17
N VAL A 31 -4.20 -1.90 -14.29
CA VAL A 31 -4.87 -1.91 -12.99
C VAL A 31 -5.37 -0.51 -12.66
N ALA A 32 -6.51 -0.41 -11.98
CA ALA A 32 -7.09 0.88 -11.58
C ALA A 32 -7.59 0.80 -10.13
N VAL A 33 -7.12 1.71 -9.28
CA VAL A 33 -7.49 1.78 -7.86
C VAL A 33 -8.38 3.00 -7.63
N ARG A 34 -9.57 2.74 -7.09
CA ARG A 34 -10.63 3.75 -6.95
C ARG A 34 -10.72 4.27 -5.52
N GLN A 35 -11.15 5.51 -5.39
CA GLN A 35 -11.50 6.11 -4.11
C GLN A 35 -12.59 5.29 -3.42
N GLY A 36 -12.38 4.99 -2.14
CA GLY A 36 -13.35 4.28 -1.33
C GLY A 36 -13.34 2.76 -1.51
N THR A 37 -12.31 2.21 -2.18
CA THR A 37 -12.21 0.76 -2.44
C THR A 37 -10.87 0.19 -2.02
N VAL A 38 -10.88 -1.11 -1.73
CA VAL A 38 -9.68 -1.95 -1.63
C VAL A 38 -9.60 -2.78 -2.91
N HIS A 39 -8.56 -2.52 -3.71
CA HIS A 39 -8.21 -3.33 -4.87
C HIS A 39 -7.06 -4.26 -4.50
N ALA A 40 -7.30 -5.57 -4.50
CA ALA A 40 -6.24 -6.53 -4.22
C ALA A 40 -5.55 -6.99 -5.51
N VAL A 41 -4.24 -7.20 -5.43
CA VAL A 41 -3.44 -7.88 -6.45
C VAL A 41 -2.89 -9.17 -5.84
N ILE A 42 -3.34 -10.30 -6.36
CA ILE A 42 -2.94 -11.63 -5.94
C ILE A 42 -2.22 -12.36 -7.07
N GLY A 43 -1.60 -13.46 -6.75
CA GLY A 43 -0.90 -14.30 -7.73
C GLY A 43 0.18 -15.13 -7.05
N THR A 44 0.69 -16.09 -7.78
CA THR A 44 1.73 -17.01 -7.33
C THR A 44 3.07 -16.29 -7.05
N ASN A 45 4.00 -16.98 -6.40
CA ASN A 45 5.35 -16.46 -6.21
C ASN A 45 6.02 -16.23 -7.57
N GLY A 46 6.63 -15.07 -7.75
CA GLY A 46 7.21 -14.69 -9.04
C GLY A 46 6.22 -14.17 -10.09
N ALA A 47 4.92 -14.07 -9.78
CA ALA A 47 3.89 -13.55 -10.70
C ALA A 47 4.09 -12.10 -11.15
N GLY A 48 5.01 -11.34 -10.54
CA GLY A 48 5.30 -9.96 -10.91
C GLY A 48 4.65 -8.91 -10.01
N LYS A 49 3.95 -9.30 -8.93
CA LYS A 49 3.25 -8.39 -8.00
C LYS A 49 4.15 -7.29 -7.43
N SER A 50 5.29 -7.65 -6.85
CA SER A 50 6.24 -6.67 -6.29
C SER A 50 6.83 -5.76 -7.37
N THR A 51 7.04 -6.29 -8.60
CA THR A 51 7.47 -5.47 -9.73
C THR A 51 6.39 -4.47 -10.11
N LEU A 52 5.12 -4.87 -10.16
CA LEU A 52 3.99 -3.97 -10.42
C LEU A 52 3.90 -2.87 -9.37
N ILE A 53 3.99 -3.21 -8.06
CA ILE A 53 4.03 -2.21 -6.99
C ILE A 53 5.19 -1.23 -7.19
N ASN A 54 6.39 -1.71 -7.50
CA ASN A 54 7.56 -0.87 -7.70
C ASN A 54 7.38 0.08 -8.89
N LEU A 55 6.70 -0.36 -9.96
CA LEU A 55 6.30 0.48 -11.10
C LEU A 55 5.30 1.57 -10.67
N LEU A 56 4.25 1.19 -9.95
CA LEU A 56 3.21 2.10 -9.45
C LEU A 56 3.76 3.13 -8.47
N CYS A 57 4.70 2.72 -7.61
CA CYS A 57 5.33 3.61 -6.63
C CYS A 57 6.49 4.45 -7.17
N GLY A 58 7.00 4.14 -8.39
CA GLY A 58 8.09 4.89 -9.02
C GLY A 58 9.49 4.54 -8.50
N GLU A 59 9.66 3.37 -7.89
CA GLU A 59 10.98 2.82 -7.55
C GLU A 59 11.71 2.34 -8.80
N ILE A 60 10.95 1.79 -9.74
CA ILE A 60 11.43 1.44 -11.08
C ILE A 60 10.53 2.09 -12.12
N GLN A 61 11.06 2.35 -13.29
CA GLN A 61 10.30 2.90 -14.41
C GLN A 61 9.78 1.78 -15.31
N ALA A 62 8.57 1.96 -15.85
CA ALA A 62 8.04 1.07 -16.87
C ALA A 62 8.86 1.20 -18.17
N SER A 63 9.04 0.07 -18.87
CA SER A 63 9.60 0.07 -20.21
C SER A 63 8.57 0.53 -21.24
N GLN A 64 7.28 0.27 -20.99
CA GLN A 64 6.14 0.66 -21.82
C GLN A 64 4.92 0.93 -20.93
N GLY A 65 3.92 1.62 -21.46
CA GLY A 65 2.70 1.98 -20.78
C GLY A 65 2.83 3.25 -19.94
N THR A 66 1.75 3.58 -19.20
CA THR A 66 1.65 4.80 -18.41
C THR A 66 1.15 4.51 -17.00
N VAL A 67 1.58 5.34 -16.05
CA VAL A 67 1.06 5.35 -14.67
C VAL A 67 0.47 6.72 -14.39
N GLU A 68 -0.78 6.74 -13.94
CA GLU A 68 -1.47 7.97 -13.55
C GLU A 68 -1.75 7.97 -12.04
N LEU A 69 -1.52 9.10 -11.38
CA LEU A 69 -1.82 9.35 -9.98
C LEU A 69 -2.60 10.66 -9.85
N LEU A 70 -3.81 10.60 -9.28
CA LEU A 70 -4.67 11.77 -9.08
C LEU A 70 -4.90 12.58 -10.37
N GLY A 71 -5.08 11.88 -11.50
CA GLY A 71 -5.30 12.49 -12.81
C GLY A 71 -4.04 13.02 -13.51
N HIS A 72 -2.85 12.83 -12.93
CA HIS A 72 -1.59 13.25 -13.53
C HIS A 72 -0.79 12.04 -14.04
N ASP A 73 -0.19 12.16 -15.22
CA ASP A 73 0.80 11.19 -15.68
C ASP A 73 2.07 11.31 -14.84
N VAL A 74 2.34 10.25 -14.07
CA VAL A 74 3.49 10.15 -13.17
C VAL A 74 4.52 9.12 -13.65
N SER A 75 4.43 8.64 -14.89
CA SER A 75 5.25 7.54 -15.42
C SER A 75 6.74 7.80 -15.24
N ARG A 76 7.17 9.06 -15.32
CA ARG A 76 8.56 9.49 -15.17
C ARG A 76 8.90 10.12 -13.81
N TRP A 77 7.93 10.18 -12.88
CA TRP A 77 8.19 10.76 -11.57
C TRP A 77 8.92 9.76 -10.68
N SER A 78 9.89 10.29 -9.92
CA SER A 78 10.55 9.51 -8.87
C SER A 78 9.58 9.20 -7.72
N GLN A 79 9.90 8.17 -6.96
CA GLN A 79 9.14 7.76 -5.78
C GLN A 79 8.90 8.92 -4.78
N PRO A 80 9.89 9.75 -4.39
CA PRO A 80 9.64 10.87 -3.48
C PRO A 80 8.61 11.87 -4.04
N ARG A 81 8.63 12.11 -5.36
CA ARG A 81 7.66 13.02 -6.00
C ARG A 81 6.24 12.44 -5.98
N ARG A 82 6.08 11.14 -6.21
CA ARG A 82 4.76 10.46 -6.08
C ARG A 82 4.29 10.47 -4.63
N ALA A 83 5.16 10.26 -3.66
CA ALA A 83 4.83 10.36 -2.24
C ALA A 83 4.36 11.77 -1.87
N GLN A 84 5.05 12.81 -2.32
CA GLN A 84 4.63 14.20 -2.12
C GLN A 84 3.29 14.50 -2.79
N ALA A 85 2.96 13.85 -3.89
CA ALA A 85 1.67 13.98 -4.57
C ALA A 85 0.53 13.25 -3.87
N GLY A 86 0.79 12.37 -2.89
CA GLY A 86 -0.24 11.71 -2.10
C GLY A 86 -0.30 10.19 -2.23
N LEU A 87 0.80 9.55 -2.67
CA LEU A 87 0.95 8.10 -2.66
C LEU A 87 1.67 7.66 -1.37
N GLY A 88 1.00 6.93 -0.50
CA GLY A 88 1.60 6.25 0.65
C GLY A 88 1.96 4.81 0.30
N ARG A 89 3.10 4.32 0.78
CA ARG A 89 3.50 2.92 0.61
C ARG A 89 4.00 2.33 1.91
N SER A 90 3.53 1.14 2.27
CA SER A 90 4.20 0.29 3.26
C SER A 90 5.24 -0.59 2.56
N TYR A 91 6.29 -0.98 3.30
CA TYR A 91 7.37 -1.82 2.77
C TYR A 91 7.37 -3.17 3.48
N GLN A 92 7.79 -4.23 2.78
CA GLN A 92 7.99 -5.56 3.39
C GLN A 92 9.07 -5.55 4.49
N ARG A 93 10.07 -4.67 4.38
CA ARG A 93 11.11 -4.52 5.41
C ARG A 93 10.71 -3.44 6.38
N ASN A 94 10.86 -3.72 7.68
CA ASN A 94 10.57 -2.75 8.74
C ASN A 94 11.33 -1.45 8.49
N THR A 95 10.57 -0.37 8.28
CA THR A 95 11.11 0.98 8.07
C THR A 95 11.07 1.82 9.34
N ILE A 96 10.70 1.22 10.48
CA ILE A 96 10.60 1.89 11.78
C ILE A 96 11.99 2.20 12.36
N TYR A 97 12.13 3.37 12.95
CA TYR A 97 13.27 3.73 13.76
C TYR A 97 13.09 3.16 15.17
N ALA A 98 13.61 1.95 15.38
CA ALA A 98 13.40 1.18 16.60
C ALA A 98 13.78 1.90 17.91
N PRO A 99 14.81 2.76 17.98
CA PRO A 99 15.16 3.54 19.18
C PRO A 99 14.22 4.72 19.46
N PHE A 100 13.41 5.14 18.47
CA PHE A 100 12.49 6.28 18.61
C PHE A 100 11.17 5.81 19.22
N THR A 101 10.42 6.77 19.79
CA THR A 101 9.06 6.48 20.23
C THR A 101 8.15 6.21 19.02
N VAL A 102 7.01 5.57 19.29
CA VAL A 102 5.95 5.35 18.30
C VAL A 102 5.49 6.69 17.71
N PHE A 103 5.32 7.71 18.55
CA PHE A 103 4.95 9.07 18.12
C PHE A 103 6.02 9.71 17.22
N GLU A 104 7.30 9.61 17.60
CA GLU A 104 8.39 10.22 16.83
C GLU A 104 8.55 9.58 15.46
N ASN A 105 8.31 8.28 15.30
CA ASN A 105 8.27 7.62 14.01
C ASN A 105 7.22 8.24 13.09
N CYS A 106 5.98 8.40 13.57
CA CYS A 106 4.90 9.04 12.79
C CYS A 106 5.18 10.51 12.51
N ARG A 107 5.67 11.26 13.51
CA ARG A 107 6.01 12.67 13.35
C ARG A 107 7.11 12.89 12.31
N LEU A 108 8.14 12.04 12.31
CA LEU A 108 9.20 12.10 11.32
C LEU A 108 8.68 11.85 9.90
N SER A 109 7.76 10.89 9.74
CA SER A 109 7.10 10.61 8.46
C SER A 109 6.25 11.80 8.00
N ALA A 110 5.48 12.41 8.89
CA ALA A 110 4.71 13.63 8.61
C ALA A 110 5.62 14.79 8.19
N GLN A 111 6.79 14.92 8.82
CA GLN A 111 7.76 15.95 8.52
C GLN A 111 8.29 15.88 7.09
N ALA A 112 8.52 14.69 6.56
CA ALA A 112 9.03 14.50 5.20
C ALA A 112 8.14 15.13 4.12
N ARG A 113 6.83 15.28 4.37
CA ARG A 113 5.88 15.91 3.45
C ARG A 113 5.44 17.31 3.86
N LEU A 114 5.20 17.54 5.15
CA LEU A 114 4.50 18.72 5.64
C LEU A 114 5.45 19.84 6.07
N GLN A 115 6.71 19.54 6.34
CA GLN A 115 7.66 20.55 6.79
C GLN A 115 8.15 21.39 5.62
N ARG A 116 8.18 22.72 5.83
CA ARG A 116 8.76 23.66 4.87
C ARG A 116 10.29 23.59 4.95
N PRO A 117 11.02 23.60 3.82
CA PRO A 117 12.50 23.52 3.79
C PRO A 117 13.21 24.62 4.59
N TRP A 118 12.56 25.75 4.83
CA TRP A 118 13.12 26.95 5.46
C TRP A 118 12.87 27.02 6.98
N ALA A 119 12.28 26.01 7.61
CA ALA A 119 11.99 25.98 9.05
C ALA A 119 13.22 25.54 9.89
N TRP A 120 14.39 26.01 9.58
CA TRP A 120 15.67 25.61 10.19
C TRP A 120 15.79 25.99 11.67
N PHE A 121 15.07 27.02 12.11
CA PHE A 121 15.15 27.56 13.47
C PHE A 121 14.02 27.09 14.38
N THR A 122 13.07 26.31 13.88
CA THR A 122 11.97 25.79 14.68
C THR A 122 12.25 24.32 15.04
N PRO A 123 12.29 23.96 16.33
CA PRO A 123 12.43 22.56 16.71
C PRO A 123 11.33 21.72 16.06
N ALA A 124 11.71 20.63 15.42
CA ALA A 124 10.75 19.77 14.72
C ALA A 124 9.65 19.22 15.64
N SER A 125 9.97 19.02 16.95
CA SER A 125 9.01 18.61 17.97
C SER A 125 7.95 19.65 18.31
N SER A 126 8.15 20.93 17.98
CA SER A 126 7.18 22.01 18.19
C SER A 126 6.32 22.35 16.96
N CYS A 127 6.51 21.63 15.85
CA CYS A 127 5.69 21.82 14.66
C CYS A 127 4.28 21.24 14.85
N ALA A 128 3.32 22.10 15.18
CA ALA A 128 1.93 21.70 15.46
C ALA A 128 1.31 20.83 14.35
N THR A 129 1.60 21.15 13.09
CA THR A 129 1.04 20.41 11.94
C THR A 129 1.53 18.97 11.87
N THR A 130 2.84 18.74 12.06
CA THR A 130 3.40 17.38 12.03
C THR A 130 3.02 16.58 13.27
N CYS A 131 2.93 17.23 14.43
CA CYS A 131 2.46 16.60 15.66
C CYS A 131 0.99 16.20 15.56
N ALA A 132 0.11 17.07 15.04
CA ALA A 132 -1.30 16.75 14.82
C ALA A 132 -1.49 15.60 13.82
N ALA A 133 -0.74 15.60 12.72
CA ALA A 133 -0.78 14.51 11.74
C ALA A 133 -0.32 13.17 12.35
N ALA A 134 0.72 13.18 13.18
CA ALA A 134 1.19 12.00 13.89
C ALA A 134 0.16 11.46 14.89
N SER A 135 -0.42 12.34 15.73
CA SER A 135 -1.46 11.95 16.69
C SER A 135 -2.67 11.34 15.98
N HIS A 136 -3.17 12.00 14.94
CA HIS A 136 -4.31 11.50 14.16
C HIS A 136 -4.02 10.14 13.52
N ALA A 137 -2.82 9.94 12.94
CA ALA A 137 -2.44 8.66 12.36
C ALA A 137 -2.40 7.54 13.41
N LEU A 138 -1.89 7.83 14.62
CA LEU A 138 -1.86 6.87 15.72
C LEU A 138 -3.26 6.53 16.27
N GLU A 139 -4.15 7.52 16.33
CA GLU A 139 -5.57 7.29 16.67
C GLU A 139 -6.24 6.35 15.65
N ARG A 140 -6.04 6.63 14.35
CA ARG A 140 -6.62 5.83 13.26
C ARG A 140 -6.12 4.38 13.26
N THR A 141 -4.89 4.14 13.68
CA THR A 141 -4.28 2.79 13.72
C THR A 141 -4.40 2.10 15.08
N GLY A 142 -5.04 2.73 16.07
CA GLY A 142 -5.21 2.17 17.42
C GLY A 142 -3.94 2.16 18.27
N LEU A 143 -2.91 2.95 17.91
CA LEU A 143 -1.63 3.02 18.63
C LEU A 143 -1.50 4.26 19.52
N ALA A 144 -2.57 5.04 19.72
CA ALA A 144 -2.50 6.27 20.52
C ALA A 144 -2.02 6.04 21.96
N ALA A 145 -2.46 4.95 22.60
CA ALA A 145 -2.03 4.60 23.96
C ALA A 145 -0.55 4.21 24.05
N GLN A 146 0.05 3.74 22.97
CA GLN A 146 1.46 3.35 22.86
C GLN A 146 2.36 4.47 22.34
N ALA A 147 1.85 5.68 22.11
CA ALA A 147 2.58 6.79 21.48
C ALA A 147 3.94 7.08 22.11
N HIS A 148 4.07 6.93 23.43
CA HIS A 148 5.28 7.20 24.20
C HIS A 148 6.23 6.00 24.31
N LEU A 149 5.81 4.80 23.92
CA LEU A 149 6.65 3.61 23.98
C LEU A 149 7.75 3.66 22.89
N ILE A 150 8.87 3.03 23.18
CA ILE A 150 9.95 2.83 22.20
C ILE A 150 9.47 1.83 21.14
N ALA A 151 9.53 2.22 19.87
CA ALA A 151 8.98 1.42 18.76
C ALA A 151 9.58 0.01 18.66
N GLY A 152 10.85 -0.14 19.09
CA GLY A 152 11.52 -1.44 19.13
C GLY A 152 10.85 -2.47 20.05
N THR A 153 10.12 -2.02 21.10
CA THR A 153 9.45 -2.89 22.10
C THR A 153 8.07 -3.38 21.67
N LEU A 154 7.52 -2.87 20.56
CA LEU A 154 6.22 -3.26 20.04
C LEU A 154 6.20 -4.73 19.59
N SER A 155 5.04 -5.39 19.67
CA SER A 155 4.80 -6.69 19.01
C SER A 155 4.95 -6.58 17.49
N HIS A 156 5.00 -7.73 16.81
CA HIS A 156 5.11 -7.74 15.35
C HIS A 156 3.91 -7.05 14.69
N GLY A 157 2.70 -7.38 15.11
CA GLY A 157 1.47 -6.75 14.62
C GLY A 157 1.41 -5.25 14.90
N GLN A 158 1.82 -4.81 16.10
CA GLN A 158 1.90 -3.39 16.43
C GLN A 158 2.94 -2.64 15.58
N LYS A 159 4.06 -3.29 15.21
CA LYS A 159 5.04 -2.71 14.28
C LYS A 159 4.44 -2.50 12.89
N ARG A 160 3.66 -3.48 12.40
CA ARG A 160 2.94 -3.32 11.13
C ARG A 160 1.87 -2.23 11.19
N GLN A 161 1.13 -2.11 12.29
CA GLN A 161 0.22 -0.98 12.50
C GLN A 161 0.96 0.36 12.53
N LEU A 162 2.15 0.42 13.12
CA LEU A 162 2.99 1.62 13.11
C LEU A 162 3.46 1.99 11.70
N GLU A 163 3.83 1.03 10.86
CA GLU A 163 4.20 1.29 9.46
C GLU A 163 3.02 1.92 8.69
N ILE A 164 1.80 1.44 8.91
CA ILE A 164 0.60 2.05 8.33
C ILE A 164 0.38 3.46 8.91
N ALA A 165 0.55 3.64 10.22
CA ALA A 165 0.45 4.96 10.86
C ALA A 165 1.47 5.96 10.27
N MET A 166 2.70 5.53 10.04
CA MET A 166 3.73 6.34 9.39
C MET A 166 3.33 6.75 7.97
N CYS A 167 2.73 5.83 7.20
CA CYS A 167 2.17 6.14 5.89
C CYS A 167 1.03 7.16 6.01
N LEU A 168 0.06 6.95 6.90
CA LEU A 168 -1.08 7.84 7.12
C LEU A 168 -0.65 9.24 7.58
N ALA A 169 0.40 9.35 8.40
CA ALA A 169 0.93 10.62 8.87
C ALA A 169 1.42 11.52 7.74
N THR A 170 1.76 10.97 6.58
CA THR A 170 2.05 11.76 5.37
C THR A 170 0.80 12.34 4.69
N GLY A 171 -0.41 11.95 5.10
CA GLY A 171 -1.68 12.38 4.52
C GLY A 171 -1.88 11.90 3.08
N PRO A 172 -1.71 10.61 2.78
CA PRO A 172 -1.86 10.09 1.43
C PRO A 172 -3.32 10.08 1.01
N ARG A 173 -3.57 10.01 -0.30
CA ARG A 173 -4.89 9.72 -0.88
C ARG A 173 -4.98 8.30 -1.40
N VAL A 174 -3.83 7.73 -1.76
CA VAL A 174 -3.68 6.35 -2.20
C VAL A 174 -2.72 5.64 -1.26
N LEU A 175 -3.11 4.47 -0.78
CA LEU A 175 -2.28 3.58 0.02
C LEU A 175 -1.92 2.34 -0.80
N VAL A 176 -0.64 2.01 -0.86
CA VAL A 176 -0.13 0.76 -1.44
C VAL A 176 0.47 -0.07 -0.31
N LEU A 177 -0.18 -1.18 0.00
CA LEU A 177 0.16 -2.04 1.12
C LEU A 177 0.65 -3.39 0.59
N ASP A 178 1.89 -3.73 0.96
CA ASP A 178 2.59 -4.93 0.50
C ASP A 178 2.70 -5.93 1.65
N GLU A 179 1.87 -6.97 1.60
CA GLU A 179 1.74 -8.05 2.59
C GLU A 179 1.61 -7.55 4.05
N PRO A 180 0.62 -6.68 4.35
CA PRO A 180 0.48 -6.13 5.69
C PRO A 180 0.13 -7.16 6.76
N LEU A 181 -0.39 -8.34 6.39
CA LEU A 181 -0.78 -9.42 7.30
C LEU A 181 0.35 -10.44 7.56
N ALA A 182 1.47 -10.33 6.83
CA ALA A 182 2.53 -11.32 6.91
C ALA A 182 3.08 -11.49 8.33
N GLY A 183 3.11 -12.74 8.81
CA GLY A 183 3.65 -13.10 10.12
C GLY A 183 2.75 -12.73 11.32
N MET A 184 1.51 -12.34 11.10
CA MET A 184 0.54 -12.05 12.16
C MET A 184 -0.19 -13.31 12.64
N GLY A 185 -0.52 -13.34 13.93
CA GLY A 185 -1.47 -14.31 14.46
C GLY A 185 -2.92 -13.93 14.09
N ALA A 186 -3.86 -14.87 14.25
CA ALA A 186 -5.25 -14.68 13.86
C ALA A 186 -5.89 -13.40 14.43
N GLU A 187 -5.67 -13.12 15.72
CA GLU A 187 -6.23 -11.92 16.37
C GLU A 187 -5.62 -10.61 15.85
N GLU A 188 -4.32 -10.61 15.54
CA GLU A 188 -3.65 -9.44 14.95
C GLU A 188 -4.13 -9.21 13.51
N SER A 189 -4.33 -10.29 12.74
CA SER A 189 -4.88 -10.23 11.38
C SER A 189 -6.29 -9.65 11.37
N GLU A 190 -7.17 -10.09 12.29
CA GLU A 190 -8.52 -9.55 12.41
C GLU A 190 -8.50 -8.04 12.69
N ARG A 191 -7.65 -7.59 13.60
CA ARG A 191 -7.48 -6.16 13.88
C ARG A 191 -6.98 -5.38 12.67
N MET A 192 -6.06 -5.97 11.91
CA MET A 192 -5.54 -5.34 10.69
C MET A 192 -6.61 -5.24 9.60
N LEU A 193 -7.41 -6.30 9.40
CA LEU A 193 -8.53 -6.28 8.44
C LEU A 193 -9.55 -5.21 8.79
N ALA A 194 -9.94 -5.11 10.07
CA ALA A 194 -10.84 -4.05 10.54
C ALA A 194 -10.24 -2.64 10.32
N LEU A 195 -8.93 -2.48 10.51
CA LEU A 195 -8.23 -1.24 10.19
C LEU A 195 -8.34 -0.90 8.71
N LEU A 196 -8.06 -1.84 7.80
CA LEU A 196 -8.15 -1.63 6.35
C LEU A 196 -9.57 -1.25 5.91
N GLU A 197 -10.58 -1.93 6.44
CA GLU A 197 -12.00 -1.59 6.22
C GLU A 197 -12.33 -0.16 6.66
N GLY A 198 -11.80 0.25 7.82
CA GLY A 198 -11.98 1.62 8.32
C GLY A 198 -11.25 2.69 7.48
N LEU A 199 -10.15 2.34 6.84
CA LEU A 199 -9.36 3.26 6.03
C LEU A 199 -9.91 3.45 4.62
N LYS A 200 -10.61 2.47 4.05
CA LYS A 200 -11.07 2.53 2.66
C LYS A 200 -12.03 3.70 2.39
N ALA A 201 -12.81 4.12 3.37
CA ALA A 201 -13.75 5.24 3.19
C ALA A 201 -13.05 6.55 2.77
N GLU A 202 -11.81 6.75 3.19
CA GLU A 202 -11.04 7.98 2.95
C GLU A 202 -9.93 7.81 1.91
N HIS A 203 -9.56 6.57 1.59
CA HIS A 203 -8.43 6.24 0.73
C HIS A 203 -8.82 5.32 -0.42
N ALA A 204 -8.02 5.36 -1.49
CA ALA A 204 -7.93 4.29 -2.47
C ALA A 204 -6.82 3.33 -2.00
N ILE A 205 -7.12 2.05 -1.80
CA ILE A 205 -6.15 1.09 -1.25
C ILE A 205 -5.81 0.05 -2.31
N LEU A 206 -4.52 -0.08 -2.64
CA LEU A 206 -3.98 -1.21 -3.37
C LEU A 206 -3.34 -2.16 -2.36
N LEU A 207 -3.85 -3.38 -2.29
CA LEU A 207 -3.40 -4.41 -1.37
C LEU A 207 -2.72 -5.55 -2.13
N VAL A 208 -1.51 -5.93 -1.75
CA VAL A 208 -0.92 -7.19 -2.18
C VAL A 208 -0.89 -8.14 -1.00
N GLU A 209 -1.50 -9.29 -1.17
CA GLU A 209 -1.59 -10.33 -0.15
C GLU A 209 -1.61 -11.72 -0.78
N HIS A 210 -1.23 -12.70 0.02
CA HIS A 210 -1.29 -14.11 -0.35
C HIS A 210 -2.30 -14.91 0.48
N ASP A 211 -2.81 -14.36 1.59
CA ASP A 211 -3.92 -14.94 2.35
C ASP A 211 -5.24 -14.67 1.63
N MET A 212 -5.74 -15.70 0.94
CA MET A 212 -6.97 -15.62 0.16
C MET A 212 -8.19 -15.32 1.02
N GLY A 213 -8.24 -15.83 2.27
CA GLY A 213 -9.34 -15.56 3.19
C GLY A 213 -9.43 -14.06 3.52
N ALA A 214 -8.31 -13.45 3.82
CA ALA A 214 -8.19 -12.03 4.09
C ALA A 214 -8.55 -11.19 2.85
N VAL A 215 -8.02 -11.56 1.67
CA VAL A 215 -8.27 -10.87 0.40
C VAL A 215 -9.75 -10.86 0.07
N PHE A 216 -10.40 -12.03 0.06
CA PHE A 216 -11.84 -12.13 -0.25
C PHE A 216 -12.75 -11.38 0.71
N ARG A 217 -12.29 -11.15 1.93
CA ARG A 217 -13.06 -10.45 2.95
C ARG A 217 -13.03 -8.94 2.78
N VAL A 218 -11.84 -8.36 2.49
CA VAL A 218 -11.69 -6.89 2.53
C VAL A 218 -11.73 -6.23 1.17
N SER A 219 -11.54 -6.98 0.08
CA SER A 219 -11.39 -6.41 -1.27
C SER A 219 -12.74 -6.16 -1.93
N ASP A 220 -12.83 -5.05 -2.65
CA ASP A 220 -13.97 -4.72 -3.52
C ASP A 220 -13.69 -5.19 -4.97
N GLU A 221 -12.42 -5.26 -5.35
CA GLU A 221 -11.96 -5.73 -6.66
C GLU A 221 -10.64 -6.50 -6.49
N ILE A 222 -10.46 -7.57 -7.26
CA ILE A 222 -9.26 -8.41 -7.20
C ILE A 222 -8.70 -8.57 -8.62
N THR A 223 -7.40 -8.33 -8.78
CA THR A 223 -6.64 -8.65 -9.98
C THR A 223 -5.72 -9.83 -9.71
N VAL A 224 -5.80 -10.86 -10.55
CA VAL A 224 -4.97 -12.07 -10.46
C VAL A 224 -3.86 -12.02 -11.50
N MET A 225 -2.62 -12.17 -11.03
CA MET A 225 -1.43 -12.16 -11.88
C MET A 225 -0.76 -13.54 -11.91
N VAL A 226 -0.35 -13.95 -13.10
CA VAL A 226 0.46 -15.15 -13.34
C VAL A 226 1.52 -14.81 -14.40
N ASN A 227 2.78 -15.18 -14.14
CA ASN A 227 3.89 -14.99 -15.08
C ASN A 227 3.96 -13.57 -15.69
N GLY A 228 3.75 -12.55 -14.88
CA GLY A 228 3.83 -11.15 -15.28
C GLY A 228 2.58 -10.60 -15.98
N ARG A 229 1.52 -11.37 -16.13
CA ARG A 229 0.29 -10.99 -16.83
C ARG A 229 -0.92 -11.05 -15.91
N VAL A 230 -1.92 -10.26 -16.20
CA VAL A 230 -3.25 -10.38 -15.59
C VAL A 230 -4.02 -11.48 -16.31
N ILE A 231 -4.53 -12.45 -15.54
CA ILE A 231 -5.40 -13.51 -16.06
C ILE A 231 -6.88 -13.24 -15.75
N ALA A 232 -7.18 -12.53 -14.66
CA ALA A 232 -8.53 -12.14 -14.30
C ALA A 232 -8.53 -10.85 -13.48
N THR A 233 -9.60 -10.05 -13.61
CA THR A 233 -9.93 -8.93 -12.73
C THR A 233 -11.45 -8.90 -12.55
N GLY A 234 -11.92 -8.76 -11.31
CA GLY A 234 -13.35 -8.71 -11.01
C GLY A 234 -13.66 -8.66 -9.53
N ALA A 235 -14.92 -8.74 -9.19
CA ALA A 235 -15.38 -8.84 -7.82
C ALA A 235 -14.90 -10.15 -7.15
N PRO A 236 -14.76 -10.19 -5.80
CA PRO A 236 -14.29 -11.38 -5.09
C PRO A 236 -15.02 -12.67 -5.49
N GLU A 237 -16.35 -12.62 -5.64
CA GLU A 237 -17.16 -13.79 -6.02
C GLU A 237 -16.86 -14.27 -7.45
N GLU A 238 -16.62 -13.34 -8.38
CA GLU A 238 -16.28 -13.65 -9.78
C GLU A 238 -14.91 -14.33 -9.85
N ILE A 239 -13.93 -13.82 -9.08
CA ILE A 239 -12.57 -14.38 -9.01
C ILE A 239 -12.59 -15.77 -8.38
N ARG A 240 -13.39 -15.97 -7.32
CA ARG A 240 -13.56 -17.28 -6.67
C ARG A 240 -14.12 -18.33 -7.61
N ALA A 241 -15.06 -17.96 -8.48
CA ALA A 241 -15.72 -18.85 -9.44
C ALA A 241 -14.91 -19.05 -10.75
N ASN A 242 -13.83 -18.30 -10.96
CA ASN A 242 -13.07 -18.32 -12.20
C ASN A 242 -12.20 -19.59 -12.32
N ALA A 243 -12.47 -20.43 -13.33
CA ALA A 243 -11.78 -21.69 -13.54
C ALA A 243 -10.27 -21.53 -13.85
N GLU A 244 -9.89 -20.45 -14.55
CA GLU A 244 -8.48 -20.16 -14.86
C GLU A 244 -7.70 -19.81 -13.59
N VAL A 245 -8.31 -19.01 -12.69
CA VAL A 245 -7.76 -18.67 -11.39
C VAL A 245 -7.62 -19.92 -10.53
N GLN A 246 -8.66 -20.76 -10.45
CA GLN A 246 -8.60 -22.01 -9.69
C GLN A 246 -7.48 -22.92 -10.19
N THR A 247 -7.34 -23.05 -11.51
CA THR A 247 -6.27 -23.87 -12.09
C THR A 247 -4.88 -23.33 -11.79
N ALA A 248 -4.69 -22.01 -11.84
CA ALA A 248 -3.42 -21.36 -11.55
C ALA A 248 -2.97 -21.55 -10.09
N TYR A 249 -3.90 -21.59 -9.14
CA TYR A 249 -3.61 -21.83 -7.73
C TYR A 249 -3.52 -23.33 -7.36
N LEU A 250 -4.42 -24.17 -7.89
CA LEU A 250 -4.41 -25.61 -7.63
C LEU A 250 -3.22 -26.33 -8.29
N GLY A 251 -2.70 -25.79 -9.40
CA GLY A 251 -1.51 -26.31 -10.08
C GLY A 251 -0.22 -26.22 -9.24
N GLU A 252 -0.17 -25.33 -8.24
CA GLU A 252 0.97 -25.21 -7.32
C GLU A 252 0.88 -26.13 -6.10
N GLU A 253 -0.32 -26.47 -5.61
CA GLU A 253 -0.48 -27.41 -4.48
C GLU A 253 -0.11 -28.86 -4.84
N GLY A 254 -0.08 -29.19 -6.13
CA GLY A 254 0.30 -30.52 -6.65
C GLY A 254 1.80 -30.69 -6.98
N ALA A 255 2.62 -29.65 -6.82
CA ALA A 255 4.04 -29.65 -7.21
C ALA A 255 5.03 -29.64 -6.02
N ASN A 256 4.55 -29.86 -4.78
CA ASN A 256 5.38 -30.03 -3.58
C ASN A 256 5.39 -31.48 -3.07
#